data_620de1af35056ed863551381116068e6
#
_entry.id   620de1af35056ed863551381116068e6
#
_cell.length_a   1.000
_cell.length_b   1.000
_cell.length_c   1.000
_cell.angle_alpha   90.00
_cell.angle_beta   90.00
_cell.angle_gamma   90.00
#
_symmetry.space_group_name_H-M   'P 1'
#
loop_
_entity.id
_entity.type
_entity.pdbx_description
1 polymer ?
#
loop_
_entity_poly.entity_id
_entity_poly.type
_entity_poly.pdbx_seq_one_letter_code
_entity_poly.pdbx_strand_id
1 'polypeptide(L)'
;MEKKLLLLLFFTASSTFAQTIVSTTPQNKKVILEEFTGINCQYCPSGHAIANTIKNANPADVFLINIHVGSFATPGAGQPNFRTSFGTAINNQAGVTGYPAATVNRTAFTGLSQNGTTGTAMNRSNWTNAANQTRNQSSYVNVATTATIDVNTRLLTVFVEAYYTGASPVASNRLNVALLQNNTLGPQTSGGLGDNYPHQHRLVHMLTGQWGDSYTTTTAGTLITRTYTYTIPAAYNSIPAELGNFEIVAFVAEGQQKIISGNGTVPTYTGLIANDAKIKEVKEIAEQCVTSLQPKVEIQNNGLNNITTLPITYDINGGTPQVFNWEGNLASFAKTTVTLPSITYSLQANNNLNVSIPADDNATNNSGAITFVKAPETATSNLTIQITLDQYGSETSWTLKNSAGATVASSPAYADAAAAGEYPQPDINITVPNDCYTFTILDSYGDGIVGGYGIGSYSILSNGVVISGVEGGEFGSTDARSFSVANPLNTSEFTRNSISIFPNPSNGIITIITENTLSITVCDITGKVVFSKNNVTNNETINLSNLQTGVYLAKMVTETGVEETKKIILN
;
A
#
# COMPACT_ATOMS: atom_id res chain seq x y z
N MET A 1 -27.56 47.47 77.03
CA MET A 1 -27.31 46.01 77.02
C MET A 1 -27.33 45.49 75.59
N GLU A 2 -26.19 45.51 74.94
CA GLU A 2 -26.05 44.99 73.54
C GLU A 2 -25.71 43.50 73.62
N LYS A 3 -26.55 42.66 73.04
CA LYS A 3 -26.29 41.22 72.89
C LYS A 3 -25.44 41.00 71.60
N LYS A 4 -24.16 40.69 71.79
CA LYS A 4 -23.28 40.20 70.70
C LYS A 4 -23.65 38.75 70.31
N LEU A 5 -24.17 38.57 69.14
CA LEU A 5 -24.45 37.26 68.58
C LEU A 5 -23.14 36.71 67.98
N LEU A 6 -22.57 35.65 68.54
CA LEU A 6 -21.37 34.96 68.07
C LEU A 6 -21.80 33.93 67.02
N LEU A 7 -21.52 34.21 65.76
CA LEU A 7 -21.78 33.28 64.61
C LEU A 7 -20.61 32.30 64.54
N LEU A 8 -20.84 31.04 64.92
CA LEU A 8 -19.86 29.95 64.79
C LEU A 8 -19.96 29.41 63.36
N LEU A 9 -18.97 29.73 62.47
CA LEU A 9 -18.83 29.12 61.17
C LEU A 9 -18.26 27.69 61.35
N PHE A 10 -19.10 26.68 61.11
CA PHE A 10 -18.65 25.31 60.96
C PHE A 10 -18.05 25.15 59.53
N PHE A 11 -16.73 25.10 59.42
CA PHE A 11 -16.02 24.68 58.20
C PHE A 11 -16.13 23.16 58.13
N THR A 12 -17.08 22.62 57.36
CA THR A 12 -17.06 21.22 56.94
C THR A 12 -16.00 21.06 55.88
N ALA A 13 -14.83 20.53 56.25
CA ALA A 13 -13.84 20.06 55.31
C ALA A 13 -14.44 18.86 54.53
N SER A 14 -15.00 19.11 53.37
CA SER A 14 -15.38 18.06 52.43
C SER A 14 -14.08 17.43 51.91
N SER A 15 -13.68 16.31 52.50
CA SER A 15 -12.63 15.45 51.93
C SER A 15 -13.15 14.89 50.62
N THR A 16 -12.77 15.49 49.52
CA THR A 16 -12.94 14.87 48.18
C THR A 16 -11.98 13.68 48.12
N PHE A 17 -12.48 12.49 48.48
CA PHE A 17 -11.78 11.26 48.13
C PHE A 17 -11.74 11.20 46.61
N ALA A 18 -10.55 11.25 46.04
CA ALA A 18 -10.39 10.93 44.62
C ALA A 18 -10.95 9.53 44.40
N GLN A 19 -11.97 9.42 43.57
CA GLN A 19 -12.58 8.13 43.25
C GLN A 19 -11.51 7.25 42.57
N THR A 20 -11.27 6.07 43.13
CA THR A 20 -10.36 5.09 42.49
C THR A 20 -10.92 4.62 41.16
N ILE A 21 -10.04 4.48 40.16
CA ILE A 21 -10.40 3.94 38.82
C ILE A 21 -10.46 2.41 38.83
N VAL A 22 -9.76 1.76 39.78
CA VAL A 22 -9.70 0.31 39.92
C VAL A 22 -10.87 -0.24 40.74
N SER A 23 -11.46 -1.35 40.32
CA SER A 23 -12.48 -2.07 41.10
C SER A 23 -11.88 -2.61 42.39
N THR A 24 -12.59 -2.38 43.53
CA THR A 24 -12.23 -2.92 44.86
C THR A 24 -12.90 -4.28 45.15
N THR A 25 -13.78 -4.76 44.27
CA THR A 25 -14.42 -6.08 44.41
C THR A 25 -13.57 -7.16 43.74
N PRO A 26 -13.53 -8.41 44.30
CA PRO A 26 -12.80 -9.51 43.69
C PRO A 26 -13.24 -9.75 42.25
N GLN A 27 -12.28 -9.96 41.35
CA GLN A 27 -12.50 -10.25 39.93
C GLN A 27 -11.69 -11.48 39.53
N ASN A 28 -12.02 -12.03 38.37
CA ASN A 28 -11.18 -13.02 37.73
C ASN A 28 -9.95 -12.37 37.10
N LYS A 29 -8.95 -13.19 36.81
CA LYS A 29 -7.75 -12.74 36.10
C LYS A 29 -8.10 -12.20 34.72
N LYS A 30 -7.45 -11.10 34.37
CA LYS A 30 -7.39 -10.64 32.98
C LYS A 30 -6.24 -11.35 32.26
N VAL A 31 -6.43 -11.55 30.98
CA VAL A 31 -5.42 -12.21 30.11
C VAL A 31 -4.49 -11.17 29.49
N ILE A 32 -3.21 -11.37 29.68
CA ILE A 32 -2.16 -10.73 28.89
C ILE A 32 -1.58 -11.81 27.98
N LEU A 33 -1.85 -11.70 26.67
CA LEU A 33 -1.33 -12.59 25.66
C LEU A 33 -0.18 -11.90 24.94
N GLU A 34 1.04 -12.39 25.17
CA GLU A 34 2.25 -11.91 24.51
C GLU A 34 2.53 -12.85 23.33
N GLU A 35 2.29 -12.37 22.11
CA GLU A 35 2.52 -13.11 20.87
C GLU A 35 3.92 -12.82 20.34
N PHE A 36 4.70 -13.87 20.04
CA PHE A 36 6.00 -13.79 19.40
C PHE A 36 5.86 -14.02 17.91
N THR A 37 6.26 -13.01 17.13
CA THR A 37 5.98 -12.91 15.68
C THR A 37 7.18 -12.36 14.90
N GLY A 38 7.09 -12.34 13.58
CA GLY A 38 8.09 -11.72 12.69
C GLY A 38 7.54 -11.49 11.28
N ILE A 39 8.05 -10.46 10.62
CA ILE A 39 7.62 -10.03 9.29
C ILE A 39 7.83 -11.10 8.20
N ASN A 40 8.85 -11.94 8.36
CA ASN A 40 9.21 -13.03 7.43
C ASN A 40 8.61 -14.39 7.86
N CYS A 41 7.63 -14.41 8.76
CA CYS A 41 7.03 -15.63 9.29
C CYS A 41 5.74 -15.98 8.53
N GLN A 42 5.77 -17.03 7.73
CA GLN A 42 4.66 -17.50 6.91
C GLN A 42 3.38 -17.79 7.69
N TYR A 43 3.49 -18.33 8.91
CA TYR A 43 2.33 -18.74 9.73
C TYR A 43 1.89 -17.66 10.73
N CYS A 44 2.62 -16.54 10.85
CA CYS A 44 2.30 -15.50 11.82
C CYS A 44 0.95 -14.79 11.54
N PRO A 45 0.52 -14.54 10.29
CA PRO A 45 -0.81 -13.99 10.04
C PRO A 45 -1.95 -14.81 10.65
N SER A 46 -1.83 -16.14 10.66
CA SER A 46 -2.84 -16.99 11.33
C SER A 46 -2.78 -16.89 12.85
N GLY A 47 -1.61 -16.64 13.44
CA GLY A 47 -1.46 -16.32 14.87
C GLY A 47 -2.17 -15.03 15.22
N HIS A 48 -1.89 -13.95 14.49
CA HIS A 48 -2.57 -12.65 14.62
C HIS A 48 -4.10 -12.78 14.57
N ALA A 49 -4.63 -13.57 13.62
CA ALA A 49 -6.06 -13.81 13.50
C ALA A 49 -6.66 -14.51 14.73
N ILE A 50 -5.97 -15.53 15.28
CA ILE A 50 -6.39 -16.23 16.49
C ILE A 50 -6.35 -15.31 17.71
N ALA A 51 -5.25 -14.57 17.93
CA ALA A 51 -5.12 -13.63 19.03
C ALA A 51 -6.22 -12.57 18.99
N ASN A 52 -6.48 -11.98 17.82
CA ASN A 52 -7.55 -11.02 17.62
C ASN A 52 -8.95 -11.63 17.88
N THR A 53 -9.18 -12.88 17.49
CA THR A 53 -10.45 -13.57 17.77
C THR A 53 -10.67 -13.72 19.27
N ILE A 54 -9.63 -14.10 20.04
CA ILE A 54 -9.70 -14.21 21.50
C ILE A 54 -9.99 -12.85 22.13
N LYS A 55 -9.30 -11.78 21.72
CA LYS A 55 -9.51 -10.41 22.21
C LYS A 55 -10.91 -9.91 21.87
N ASN A 56 -11.36 -10.05 20.63
CA ASN A 56 -12.64 -9.53 20.16
C ASN A 56 -13.84 -10.23 20.85
N ALA A 57 -13.71 -11.50 21.18
CA ALA A 57 -14.70 -12.23 21.97
C ALA A 57 -14.72 -11.76 23.46
N ASN A 58 -13.64 -11.14 23.95
CA ASN A 58 -13.46 -10.78 25.36
C ASN A 58 -12.73 -9.44 25.51
N PRO A 59 -13.24 -8.34 24.95
CA PRO A 59 -12.48 -7.08 24.81
C PRO A 59 -12.11 -6.42 26.15
N ALA A 60 -12.88 -6.67 27.21
CA ALA A 60 -12.61 -6.14 28.55
C ALA A 60 -11.67 -7.03 29.39
N ASP A 61 -11.35 -8.24 28.91
CA ASP A 61 -10.64 -9.25 29.71
C ASP A 61 -9.35 -9.74 29.06
N VAL A 62 -9.10 -9.42 27.79
CA VAL A 62 -7.94 -9.87 27.03
C VAL A 62 -7.20 -8.69 26.43
N PHE A 63 -5.90 -8.63 26.68
CA PHE A 63 -5.00 -7.60 26.17
C PHE A 63 -3.84 -8.28 25.45
N LEU A 64 -3.56 -7.80 24.23
CA LEU A 64 -2.52 -8.38 23.36
C LEU A 64 -1.25 -7.54 23.41
N ILE A 65 -0.11 -8.19 23.31
CA ILE A 65 1.22 -7.57 23.12
C ILE A 65 1.92 -8.37 22.01
N ASN A 66 2.09 -7.78 20.83
CA ASN A 66 2.77 -8.43 19.72
C ASN A 66 4.26 -8.09 19.72
N ILE A 67 5.09 -9.10 19.86
CA ILE A 67 6.53 -9.00 20.04
C ILE A 67 7.24 -9.53 18.80
N HIS A 68 7.75 -8.61 17.98
CA HIS A 68 8.59 -8.98 16.84
C HIS A 68 9.98 -9.38 17.34
N VAL A 69 10.36 -10.63 17.12
CA VAL A 69 11.61 -11.20 17.69
C VAL A 69 12.10 -12.42 16.90
N GLY A 70 13.34 -12.79 17.09
CA GLY A 70 13.96 -13.96 16.48
C GLY A 70 14.34 -13.76 15.01
N SER A 71 14.68 -14.85 14.34
CA SER A 71 15.16 -14.83 12.95
C SER A 71 14.12 -14.31 11.98
N PHE A 72 12.86 -14.70 12.15
CA PHE A 72 11.76 -14.25 11.29
C PHE A 72 11.39 -12.77 11.44
N ALA A 73 11.86 -12.09 12.48
CA ALA A 73 11.70 -10.64 12.65
C ALA A 73 12.93 -9.85 12.19
N THR A 74 13.97 -10.53 11.70
CA THR A 74 15.17 -9.86 11.16
C THR A 74 14.83 -9.27 9.80
N PRO A 75 14.89 -7.93 9.65
CA PRO A 75 14.55 -7.31 8.39
C PRO A 75 15.60 -7.59 7.31
N GLY A 76 15.16 -7.75 6.07
CA GLY A 76 15.98 -7.67 4.88
C GLY A 76 16.37 -6.23 4.53
N ALA A 77 17.08 -6.03 3.43
CA ALA A 77 17.42 -4.70 2.94
C ALA A 77 16.13 -3.90 2.66
N GLY A 78 16.07 -2.66 3.15
CA GLY A 78 14.90 -1.78 2.98
C GLY A 78 13.69 -2.09 3.87
N GLN A 79 13.63 -3.23 4.53
CA GLN A 79 12.50 -3.60 5.38
C GLN A 79 12.56 -2.92 6.77
N PRO A 80 11.40 -2.64 7.39
CA PRO A 80 11.35 -2.02 8.71
C PRO A 80 11.79 -2.97 9.83
N ASN A 81 12.50 -2.45 10.82
CA ASN A 81 12.91 -3.23 12.01
C ASN A 81 11.92 -3.04 13.16
N PHE A 82 11.03 -4.01 13.36
CA PHE A 82 10.01 -3.98 14.42
C PHE A 82 10.48 -4.55 15.76
N ARG A 83 11.70 -5.05 15.86
CA ARG A 83 12.25 -5.68 17.07
C ARG A 83 12.56 -4.66 18.16
N THR A 84 12.51 -5.12 19.42
CA THR A 84 12.96 -4.37 20.60
C THR A 84 13.87 -5.25 21.47
N SER A 85 14.76 -4.64 22.25
CA SER A 85 15.56 -5.37 23.24
C SER A 85 14.70 -6.02 24.33
N PHE A 86 13.58 -5.37 24.70
CA PHE A 86 12.59 -5.89 25.63
C PHE A 86 11.99 -7.21 25.14
N GLY A 87 11.58 -7.24 23.86
CA GLY A 87 11.01 -8.43 23.24
C GLY A 87 11.97 -9.61 23.24
N THR A 88 13.25 -9.38 22.97
CA THR A 88 14.28 -10.44 23.02
C THR A 88 14.38 -11.07 24.42
N ALA A 89 14.36 -10.25 25.48
CA ALA A 89 14.45 -10.76 26.85
C ALA A 89 13.19 -11.58 27.23
N ILE A 90 11.98 -11.12 26.84
CA ILE A 90 10.71 -11.81 27.10
C ILE A 90 10.64 -13.14 26.31
N ASN A 91 11.05 -13.14 25.04
CA ASN A 91 11.13 -14.36 24.21
C ASN A 91 12.03 -15.44 24.84
N ASN A 92 13.20 -15.03 25.30
CA ASN A 92 14.15 -15.96 25.93
C ASN A 92 13.59 -16.55 27.23
N GLN A 93 12.91 -15.73 28.05
CA GLN A 93 12.26 -16.21 29.27
C GLN A 93 11.11 -17.18 28.96
N ALA A 94 10.31 -16.90 27.93
CA ALA A 94 9.19 -17.76 27.53
C ALA A 94 9.65 -19.11 26.99
N GLY A 95 10.90 -19.25 26.53
CA GLY A 95 11.45 -20.47 25.95
C GLY A 95 10.83 -20.77 24.59
N VAL A 96 10.75 -19.77 23.71
CA VAL A 96 10.20 -19.90 22.35
C VAL A 96 11.12 -20.76 21.50
N THR A 97 10.57 -21.78 20.85
CA THR A 97 11.30 -22.70 19.96
C THR A 97 10.82 -22.66 18.51
N GLY A 98 9.71 -21.97 18.24
CA GLY A 98 9.15 -21.81 16.89
C GLY A 98 8.10 -20.69 16.85
N TYR A 99 7.82 -20.17 15.68
CA TYR A 99 6.92 -19.02 15.45
C TYR A 99 5.74 -19.40 14.55
N PRO A 100 4.53 -18.79 14.73
CA PRO A 100 4.18 -17.94 15.85
C PRO A 100 4.05 -18.74 17.14
N ALA A 101 4.43 -18.11 18.24
CA ALA A 101 4.21 -18.63 19.58
C ALA A 101 3.55 -17.54 20.45
N ALA A 102 2.93 -17.92 21.56
CA ALA A 102 2.52 -16.96 22.57
C ALA A 102 2.64 -17.53 23.97
N THR A 103 2.71 -16.62 24.94
CA THR A 103 2.51 -16.94 26.35
C THR A 103 1.24 -16.25 26.85
N VAL A 104 0.47 -16.96 27.67
CA VAL A 104 -0.70 -16.42 28.35
C VAL A 104 -0.34 -16.22 29.80
N ASN A 105 -0.37 -14.96 30.26
CA ASN A 105 0.01 -14.54 31.61
C ASN A 105 1.37 -15.09 32.06
N ARG A 106 2.30 -15.33 31.13
CA ARG A 106 3.63 -15.95 31.36
C ARG A 106 3.55 -17.16 32.27
N THR A 107 2.48 -17.98 32.09
CA THR A 107 2.17 -19.14 32.91
C THR A 107 2.45 -20.41 32.11
N ALA A 108 3.10 -21.39 32.77
CA ALA A 108 3.27 -22.73 32.20
C ALA A 108 1.97 -23.52 32.37
N PHE A 109 1.35 -23.93 31.27
CA PHE A 109 0.19 -24.80 31.25
C PHE A 109 0.66 -26.25 30.96
N THR A 110 0.30 -27.17 31.81
CA THR A 110 0.71 -28.57 31.69
C THR A 110 0.31 -29.14 30.32
N GLY A 111 1.29 -29.64 29.58
CA GLY A 111 1.08 -30.25 28.27
C GLY A 111 0.81 -29.29 27.12
N LEU A 112 0.86 -27.95 27.33
CA LEU A 112 0.63 -26.96 26.27
C LEU A 112 1.90 -26.26 25.81
N SER A 113 3.04 -26.42 26.50
CA SER A 113 4.33 -25.82 26.11
C SER A 113 4.82 -26.35 24.76
N GLN A 114 5.52 -25.52 24.02
CA GLN A 114 6.17 -25.91 22.77
C GLN A 114 7.20 -27.03 23.01
N ASN A 115 7.15 -28.07 22.16
CA ASN A 115 8.12 -29.17 22.15
C ASN A 115 8.36 -29.82 23.53
N GLY A 116 7.36 -29.82 24.43
CA GLY A 116 7.47 -30.41 25.77
C GLY A 116 8.43 -29.70 26.70
N THR A 117 8.85 -28.47 26.41
CA THR A 117 9.72 -27.64 27.26
C THR A 117 9.01 -27.20 28.53
N THR A 118 9.77 -26.78 29.54
CA THR A 118 9.24 -26.17 30.76
C THR A 118 8.91 -24.68 30.61
N GLY A 119 9.12 -24.11 29.40
CA GLY A 119 8.83 -22.72 29.08
C GLY A 119 7.33 -22.42 29.08
N THR A 120 7.00 -21.15 28.99
CA THR A 120 5.60 -20.68 28.95
C THR A 120 5.06 -20.49 27.53
N ALA A 121 5.94 -20.51 26.52
CA ALA A 121 5.57 -20.39 25.11
C ALA A 121 4.78 -21.61 24.64
N MET A 122 3.73 -21.40 23.89
CA MET A 122 2.86 -22.44 23.33
C MET A 122 2.51 -22.16 21.87
N ASN A 123 2.17 -23.22 21.14
CA ASN A 123 1.67 -23.14 19.77
C ASN A 123 0.29 -22.49 19.71
N ARG A 124 -0.01 -21.85 18.58
CA ARG A 124 -1.26 -21.08 18.38
C ARG A 124 -2.54 -21.88 18.62
N SER A 125 -2.55 -23.20 18.40
CA SER A 125 -3.68 -24.08 18.68
C SER A 125 -4.10 -24.11 20.15
N ASN A 126 -3.22 -23.72 21.07
CA ASN A 126 -3.42 -23.78 22.52
C ASN A 126 -3.84 -22.43 23.14
N TRP A 127 -3.72 -21.32 22.44
CA TRP A 127 -3.90 -19.97 23.01
C TRP A 127 -5.31 -19.75 23.54
N THR A 128 -6.34 -20.14 22.77
CA THR A 128 -7.74 -20.04 23.20
C THR A 128 -8.02 -20.82 24.47
N ASN A 129 -7.50 -22.04 24.56
CA ASN A 129 -7.67 -22.88 25.75
C ASN A 129 -6.99 -22.25 26.97
N ALA A 130 -5.75 -21.82 26.85
CA ALA A 130 -5.00 -21.17 27.93
C ALA A 130 -5.64 -19.84 28.38
N ALA A 131 -6.11 -19.03 27.45
CA ALA A 131 -6.83 -17.79 27.74
C ALA A 131 -8.13 -18.06 28.52
N ASN A 132 -8.93 -19.04 28.12
CA ASN A 132 -10.15 -19.43 28.82
C ASN A 132 -9.86 -19.98 30.22
N GLN A 133 -8.84 -20.84 30.38
CA GLN A 133 -8.42 -21.32 31.69
C GLN A 133 -8.01 -20.15 32.62
N THR A 134 -7.27 -19.18 32.10
CA THR A 134 -6.82 -18.01 32.88
C THR A 134 -8.00 -17.15 33.34
N ARG A 135 -8.95 -16.84 32.45
CA ARG A 135 -10.12 -16.01 32.74
C ARG A 135 -11.06 -16.63 33.79
N ASN A 136 -11.02 -17.94 33.95
CA ASN A 136 -11.82 -18.67 34.94
C ASN A 136 -11.15 -18.75 36.33
N GLN A 137 -9.94 -18.19 36.49
CA GLN A 137 -9.22 -18.15 37.78
C GLN A 137 -9.46 -16.83 38.50
N SER A 138 -9.64 -16.89 39.80
CA SER A 138 -9.71 -15.70 40.64
C SER A 138 -8.39 -14.94 40.67
N SER A 139 -8.46 -13.60 40.69
CA SER A 139 -7.30 -12.72 40.92
C SER A 139 -7.34 -12.17 42.33
N TYR A 140 -6.20 -12.10 42.99
CA TYR A 140 -6.05 -11.40 44.26
C TYR A 140 -5.71 -9.92 44.10
N VAL A 141 -5.50 -9.44 42.86
CA VAL A 141 -5.22 -8.05 42.52
C VAL A 141 -5.97 -7.63 41.25
N ASN A 142 -6.68 -6.51 41.33
CA ASN A 142 -7.28 -5.85 40.19
C ASN A 142 -6.34 -4.75 39.70
N VAL A 143 -6.31 -4.50 38.40
CA VAL A 143 -5.50 -3.44 37.77
C VAL A 143 -6.39 -2.57 36.91
N ALA A 144 -6.21 -1.25 37.00
CA ALA A 144 -6.79 -0.27 36.09
C ALA A 144 -5.73 0.74 35.64
N THR A 145 -5.86 1.23 34.43
CA THR A 145 -4.94 2.23 33.89
C THR A 145 -5.68 3.25 33.03
N THR A 146 -5.22 4.50 33.11
CA THR A 146 -5.56 5.58 32.19
C THR A 146 -4.30 6.19 31.61
N ALA A 147 -4.39 6.78 30.41
CA ALA A 147 -3.26 7.42 29.79
C ALA A 147 -3.68 8.70 29.07
N THR A 148 -2.79 9.68 29.05
CA THR A 148 -2.91 10.92 28.27
C THR A 148 -1.63 11.18 27.51
N ILE A 149 -1.76 11.74 26.31
CA ILE A 149 -0.63 12.24 25.50
C ILE A 149 -0.85 13.73 25.25
N ASP A 150 0.09 14.56 25.67
CA ASP A 150 0.17 15.94 25.20
C ASP A 150 0.79 15.96 23.81
N VAL A 151 0.02 16.41 22.82
CA VAL A 151 0.42 16.29 21.40
C VAL A 151 1.55 17.24 21.03
N ASN A 152 1.71 18.36 21.75
CA ASN A 152 2.73 19.36 21.46
C ASN A 152 4.10 18.94 21.98
N THR A 153 4.14 18.33 23.15
CA THR A 153 5.37 17.86 23.80
C THR A 153 5.64 16.39 23.59
N ARG A 154 4.66 15.64 23.05
CA ARG A 154 4.67 14.18 22.90
C ARG A 154 4.83 13.45 24.25
N LEU A 155 4.48 14.13 25.35
CA LEU A 155 4.56 13.59 26.70
C LEU A 155 3.39 12.64 26.95
N LEU A 156 3.69 11.36 27.09
CA LEU A 156 2.78 10.34 27.59
C LEU A 156 2.81 10.36 29.13
N THR A 157 1.63 10.41 29.75
CA THR A 157 1.43 10.20 31.17
C THR A 157 0.51 9.01 31.36
N VAL A 158 0.98 7.98 32.08
CA VAL A 158 0.22 6.76 32.38
C VAL A 158 -0.02 6.70 33.87
N PHE A 159 -1.28 6.65 34.29
CA PHE A 159 -1.69 6.43 35.67
C PHE A 159 -2.18 5.00 35.81
N VAL A 160 -1.67 4.30 36.83
CA VAL A 160 -2.01 2.90 37.12
C VAL A 160 -2.41 2.74 38.58
N GLU A 161 -3.51 2.05 38.78
CA GLU A 161 -3.94 1.56 40.07
C GLU A 161 -3.96 0.04 40.12
N ALA A 162 -3.46 -0.52 41.24
CA ALA A 162 -3.57 -1.95 41.52
C ALA A 162 -4.16 -2.13 42.92
N TYR A 163 -5.35 -2.72 43.03
CA TYR A 163 -6.02 -2.95 44.32
C TYR A 163 -6.01 -4.44 44.66
N TYR A 164 -5.51 -4.74 45.87
CA TYR A 164 -5.43 -6.10 46.39
C TYR A 164 -6.72 -6.53 47.07
N THR A 165 -7.49 -7.38 46.43
CA THR A 165 -8.71 -8.00 47.00
C THR A 165 -8.38 -9.21 47.87
N GLY A 166 -7.17 -9.74 47.77
CA GLY A 166 -6.57 -10.80 48.58
C GLY A 166 -5.07 -10.55 48.76
N ALA A 167 -4.43 -11.20 49.71
CA ALA A 167 -2.99 -11.09 49.91
C ALA A 167 -2.21 -11.85 48.77
N SER A 168 -1.13 -11.26 48.31
CA SER A 168 -0.22 -11.96 47.41
C SER A 168 0.48 -13.12 48.13
N PRO A 169 0.68 -14.27 47.50
CA PRO A 169 1.45 -15.38 48.08
C PRO A 169 2.96 -15.12 48.13
N VAL A 170 3.44 -14.05 47.48
CA VAL A 170 4.86 -13.66 47.46
C VAL A 170 5.07 -12.29 48.09
N ALA A 171 6.25 -12.07 48.69
CA ALA A 171 6.57 -10.86 49.45
C ALA A 171 6.63 -9.59 48.58
N SER A 172 6.84 -9.72 47.29
CA SER A 172 6.86 -8.58 46.38
C SER A 172 6.22 -8.93 45.05
N ASN A 173 5.51 -7.95 44.48
CA ASN A 173 5.01 -8.01 43.11
C ASN A 173 5.72 -6.96 42.23
N ARG A 174 5.50 -7.04 40.92
CA ARG A 174 6.06 -6.10 39.97
C ARG A 174 4.97 -5.50 39.08
N LEU A 175 4.97 -4.19 38.96
CA LEU A 175 4.10 -3.46 38.04
C LEU A 175 4.82 -3.22 36.72
N ASN A 176 4.22 -3.69 35.64
CA ASN A 176 4.74 -3.56 34.29
C ASN A 176 3.83 -2.64 33.48
N VAL A 177 4.42 -1.81 32.62
CA VAL A 177 3.69 -0.91 31.71
C VAL A 177 4.33 -1.00 30.33
N ALA A 178 3.58 -1.56 29.38
CA ALA A 178 3.96 -1.69 27.97
C ALA A 178 3.32 -0.58 27.13
N LEU A 179 4.09 0.04 26.24
CA LEU A 179 3.63 0.94 25.20
C LEU A 179 3.61 0.19 23.88
N LEU A 180 2.45 0.14 23.25
CA LEU A 180 2.20 -0.55 21.98
C LEU A 180 1.80 0.45 20.91
N GLN A 181 2.14 0.15 19.65
CA GLN A 181 1.68 0.93 18.50
C GLN A 181 0.88 0.04 17.55
N ASN A 182 -0.33 0.48 17.23
CA ASN A 182 -1.24 -0.14 16.27
C ASN A 182 -1.03 0.42 14.86
N ASN A 183 -1.62 -0.23 13.86
CA ASN A 183 -1.66 0.23 12.46
C ASN A 183 -0.28 0.57 11.88
N THR A 184 0.78 -0.11 12.33
CA THR A 184 2.11 0.06 11.75
C THR A 184 2.17 -0.75 10.46
N LEU A 185 2.27 -0.07 9.31
CA LEU A 185 2.36 -0.75 8.01
C LEU A 185 3.76 -1.32 7.79
N GLY A 186 3.82 -2.48 7.18
CA GLY A 186 5.07 -3.15 6.82
C GLY A 186 4.82 -4.51 6.16
N PRO A 187 5.87 -5.15 5.64
CA PRO A 187 5.75 -6.46 5.03
C PRO A 187 5.33 -7.53 6.04
N GLN A 188 4.61 -8.52 5.57
CA GLN A 188 4.29 -9.73 6.32
C GLN A 188 4.12 -10.90 5.34
N THR A 189 5.05 -11.83 5.37
CA THR A 189 4.98 -13.05 4.55
C THR A 189 3.63 -13.74 4.74
N SER A 190 2.99 -14.12 3.64
CA SER A 190 1.63 -14.68 3.58
C SER A 190 0.52 -13.80 4.18
N GLY A 191 0.79 -12.51 4.38
CA GLY A 191 -0.21 -11.53 4.85
C GLY A 191 -1.17 -11.05 3.77
N GLY A 192 -0.82 -11.24 2.49
CA GLY A 192 -1.64 -10.90 1.33
C GLY A 192 -1.77 -9.40 1.03
N LEU A 193 -1.00 -8.54 1.72
CA LEU A 193 -1.07 -7.08 1.59
C LEU A 193 0.29 -6.43 1.26
N GLY A 194 1.31 -7.23 0.94
CA GLY A 194 2.68 -6.73 0.70
C GLY A 194 3.15 -5.88 1.87
N ASP A 195 3.75 -4.72 1.57
CA ASP A 195 4.24 -3.76 2.57
C ASP A 195 3.13 -3.01 3.32
N ASN A 196 1.87 -3.23 2.97
CA ASN A 196 0.72 -2.58 3.59
C ASN A 196 0.03 -3.44 4.66
N TYR A 197 0.67 -4.51 5.15
CA TYR A 197 0.10 -5.30 6.22
C TYR A 197 0.09 -4.50 7.54
N PRO A 198 -1.07 -4.33 8.20
CA PRO A 198 -1.18 -3.51 9.41
C PRO A 198 -0.81 -4.33 10.65
N HIS A 199 0.40 -4.15 11.15
CA HIS A 199 0.82 -4.74 12.42
C HIS A 199 0.12 -4.05 13.59
N GLN A 200 -0.60 -4.83 14.41
CA GLN A 200 -1.37 -4.38 15.56
C GLN A 200 -0.66 -4.75 16.86
N HIS A 201 -0.94 -4.01 17.94
CA HIS A 201 -0.41 -4.28 19.30
C HIS A 201 1.12 -4.43 19.36
N ARG A 202 1.84 -3.80 18.44
CA ARG A 202 3.30 -3.92 18.31
C ARG A 202 4.00 -3.32 19.53
N LEU A 203 4.75 -4.11 20.27
CA LEU A 203 5.56 -3.63 21.39
C LEU A 203 6.64 -2.67 20.89
N VAL A 204 6.61 -1.41 21.37
CA VAL A 204 7.60 -0.39 21.04
C VAL A 204 8.47 0.00 22.22
N HIS A 205 7.91 -0.01 23.43
CA HIS A 205 8.65 0.35 24.64
C HIS A 205 8.05 -0.30 25.89
N MET A 206 8.86 -0.44 26.94
CA MET A 206 8.41 -0.81 28.29
C MET A 206 8.82 0.30 29.25
N LEU A 207 7.83 1.06 29.76
CA LEU A 207 8.08 2.21 30.65
C LEU A 207 8.80 1.80 31.95
N THR A 208 8.57 0.56 32.37
CA THR A 208 9.11 -0.05 33.61
C THR A 208 10.22 -1.05 33.34
N GLY A 209 10.77 -1.07 32.11
CA GLY A 209 11.59 -2.20 31.66
C GLY A 209 10.78 -3.49 31.53
N GLN A 210 11.35 -4.53 30.95
CA GLN A 210 10.64 -5.77 30.64
C GLN A 210 10.22 -6.60 31.87
N TRP A 211 10.78 -6.27 33.06
CA TRP A 211 10.51 -7.02 34.30
C TRP A 211 9.73 -6.22 35.34
N GLY A 212 9.38 -4.98 35.05
CA GLY A 212 8.55 -4.12 35.91
C GLY A 212 9.24 -3.58 37.16
N ASP A 213 8.58 -2.64 37.80
CA ASP A 213 8.99 -2.00 39.06
C ASP A 213 8.49 -2.82 40.24
N SER A 214 9.41 -3.15 41.18
CA SER A 214 9.11 -3.96 42.35
C SER A 214 8.46 -3.14 43.45
N TYR A 215 7.50 -3.74 44.15
CA TYR A 215 6.92 -3.20 45.41
C TYR A 215 6.51 -4.34 46.34
N THR A 216 6.47 -4.04 47.65
CA THR A 216 6.31 -5.04 48.72
C THR A 216 5.00 -4.93 49.51
N THR A 217 4.20 -3.89 49.27
CA THR A 217 2.89 -3.73 49.93
C THR A 217 1.83 -4.50 49.14
N THR A 218 1.61 -5.76 49.50
CA THR A 218 0.81 -6.72 48.70
C THR A 218 -0.25 -7.43 49.53
N THR A 219 -0.68 -6.84 50.65
CA THR A 219 -1.72 -7.37 51.56
C THR A 219 -3.13 -6.97 51.06
N ALA A 220 -4.14 -7.76 51.42
CA ALA A 220 -5.54 -7.44 51.11
C ALA A 220 -5.93 -6.04 51.63
N GLY A 221 -6.72 -5.31 50.85
CA GLY A 221 -7.13 -3.93 51.10
C GLY A 221 -6.12 -2.87 50.68
N THR A 222 -4.92 -3.25 50.17
CA THR A 222 -3.92 -2.29 49.73
C THR A 222 -4.24 -1.75 48.33
N LEU A 223 -4.15 -0.44 48.17
CA LEU A 223 -4.16 0.26 46.90
C LEU A 223 -2.75 0.74 46.56
N ILE A 224 -2.22 0.32 45.45
CA ILE A 224 -0.97 0.83 44.86
C ILE A 224 -1.33 1.77 43.73
N THR A 225 -0.79 2.98 43.76
CA THR A 225 -0.91 3.99 42.71
C THR A 225 0.46 4.32 42.15
N ARG A 226 0.58 4.44 40.83
CA ARG A 226 1.81 4.87 40.15
C ARG A 226 1.47 5.76 38.97
N THR A 227 2.31 6.75 38.73
CA THR A 227 2.28 7.59 37.52
C THR A 227 3.62 7.45 36.83
N TYR A 228 3.56 7.14 35.54
CA TYR A 228 4.73 7.06 34.69
C TYR A 228 4.65 8.13 33.61
N THR A 229 5.75 8.76 33.30
CA THR A 229 5.86 9.71 32.19
C THR A 229 6.92 9.27 31.20
N TYR A 230 6.66 9.48 29.92
CA TYR A 230 7.59 9.12 28.85
C TYR A 230 7.40 10.04 27.66
N THR A 231 8.49 10.67 27.20
CA THR A 231 8.42 11.46 25.96
C THR A 231 8.56 10.51 24.78
N ILE A 232 7.48 10.37 24.02
CA ILE A 232 7.44 9.52 22.84
C ILE A 232 8.35 10.11 21.77
N PRO A 233 9.39 9.39 21.27
CA PRO A 233 10.25 9.89 20.21
C PRO A 233 9.47 10.06 18.89
N ALA A 234 10.05 10.75 17.91
CA ALA A 234 9.44 10.88 16.59
C ALA A 234 9.33 9.54 15.85
N ALA A 235 10.24 8.60 16.13
CA ALA A 235 10.27 7.30 15.51
C ALA A 235 10.90 6.24 16.43
N TYR A 236 10.56 4.97 16.23
CA TYR A 236 11.22 3.78 16.78
C TYR A 236 11.87 2.99 15.64
N ASN A 237 13.21 2.83 15.65
CA ASN A 237 13.97 2.19 14.56
C ASN A 237 13.63 2.79 13.18
N SER A 238 13.58 4.10 13.09
CA SER A 238 13.20 4.87 11.88
C SER A 238 11.72 4.73 11.44
N ILE A 239 10.90 4.04 12.22
CA ILE A 239 9.45 3.88 11.95
C ILE A 239 8.70 4.99 12.69
N PRO A 240 7.88 5.81 12.01
CA PRO A 240 7.15 6.91 12.62
C PRO A 240 6.33 6.50 13.83
N ALA A 241 6.45 7.25 14.92
CA ALA A 241 5.65 7.09 16.13
C ALA A 241 4.37 7.94 16.02
N GLU A 242 3.32 7.34 15.47
CA GLU A 242 2.01 7.98 15.21
C GLU A 242 1.22 8.09 16.51
N LEU A 243 1.02 9.30 17.05
CA LEU A 243 0.40 9.52 18.38
C LEU A 243 -1.00 8.91 18.50
N GLY A 244 -1.80 8.92 17.43
CA GLY A 244 -3.16 8.36 17.40
C GLY A 244 -3.22 6.83 17.42
N ASN A 245 -2.09 6.14 17.35
CA ASN A 245 -2.02 4.69 17.23
C ASN A 245 -1.46 3.99 18.47
N PHE A 246 -1.27 4.70 19.59
CA PHE A 246 -0.74 4.09 20.80
C PHE A 246 -1.80 3.41 21.64
N GLU A 247 -1.39 2.35 22.31
CA GLU A 247 -2.14 1.58 23.30
C GLU A 247 -1.21 1.28 24.49
N ILE A 248 -1.77 1.27 25.68
CA ILE A 248 -1.05 0.95 26.93
C ILE A 248 -1.59 -0.35 27.47
N VAL A 249 -0.70 -1.24 27.90
CA VAL A 249 -1.06 -2.42 28.68
C VAL A 249 -0.26 -2.41 29.99
N ALA A 250 -0.97 -2.35 31.12
CA ALA A 250 -0.38 -2.41 32.46
C ALA A 250 -0.77 -3.72 33.15
N PHE A 251 0.18 -4.38 33.83
CA PHE A 251 -0.07 -5.64 34.50
C PHE A 251 0.80 -5.84 35.73
N VAL A 252 0.29 -6.65 36.66
CA VAL A 252 0.99 -7.06 37.87
C VAL A 252 1.49 -8.49 37.72
N ALA A 253 2.75 -8.72 38.07
CA ALA A 253 3.39 -10.04 38.02
C ALA A 253 4.03 -10.45 39.35
N GLU A 254 4.04 -11.77 39.63
CA GLU A 254 4.88 -12.41 40.66
C GLU A 254 6.28 -12.60 40.09
N GLY A 255 7.25 -11.85 40.65
CA GLY A 255 8.62 -11.86 40.13
C GLY A 255 8.70 -11.39 38.67
N GLN A 256 9.53 -12.03 37.89
CA GLN A 256 9.71 -11.69 36.47
C GLN A 256 8.78 -12.47 35.54
N GLN A 257 8.02 -13.42 36.03
CA GLN A 257 7.31 -14.37 35.18
C GLN A 257 5.80 -14.25 35.33
N LYS A 258 5.19 -14.88 36.28
CA LYS A 258 3.75 -15.13 36.35
C LYS A 258 2.93 -13.84 36.47
N ILE A 259 2.22 -13.47 35.42
CA ILE A 259 1.30 -12.34 35.41
C ILE A 259 -0.01 -12.75 36.12
N ILE A 260 -0.47 -11.92 37.04
CA ILE A 260 -1.66 -12.18 37.84
C ILE A 260 -2.89 -11.58 37.18
N SER A 261 -2.84 -10.29 36.85
CA SER A 261 -3.91 -9.59 36.15
C SER A 261 -3.36 -8.31 35.51
N GLY A 262 -4.13 -7.71 34.63
CA GLY A 262 -3.76 -6.48 33.96
C GLY A 262 -4.94 -5.71 33.43
N ASN A 263 -4.66 -4.60 32.75
CA ASN A 263 -5.63 -3.76 32.09
C ASN A 263 -4.98 -3.05 30.90
N GLY A 264 -5.78 -2.66 29.91
CA GLY A 264 -5.31 -1.90 28.75
C GLY A 264 -6.16 -0.66 28.53
N THR A 265 -5.55 0.38 27.95
CA THR A 265 -6.24 1.62 27.60
C THR A 265 -5.66 2.25 26.35
N VAL A 266 -6.49 2.97 25.61
CA VAL A 266 -6.05 3.88 24.56
C VAL A 266 -5.89 5.27 25.20
N PRO A 267 -4.80 6.00 24.95
CA PRO A 267 -4.60 7.33 25.49
C PRO A 267 -5.68 8.33 25.04
N THR A 268 -6.05 9.25 25.92
CA THR A 268 -6.72 10.51 25.57
C THR A 268 -5.65 11.56 25.20
N TYR A 269 -6.07 12.67 24.58
CA TYR A 269 -5.12 13.66 24.07
C TYR A 269 -5.40 15.03 24.68
N THR A 270 -4.31 15.76 24.98
CA THR A 270 -4.33 17.17 25.38
C THR A 270 -3.50 18.01 24.42
N GLY A 271 -3.75 19.32 24.38
CA GLY A 271 -3.02 20.23 23.48
C GLY A 271 -3.50 20.23 22.03
N LEU A 272 -4.57 19.49 21.71
CA LEU A 272 -5.20 19.56 20.39
C LEU A 272 -5.84 20.93 20.16
N ILE A 273 -5.67 21.50 18.98
CA ILE A 273 -6.44 22.65 18.48
C ILE A 273 -7.84 22.20 18.06
N ALA A 274 -8.77 23.14 17.95
CA ALA A 274 -10.16 22.79 17.72
C ALA A 274 -10.41 22.08 16.39
N ASN A 275 -9.91 22.66 15.30
CA ASN A 275 -10.12 22.17 13.94
C ASN A 275 -8.77 22.06 13.22
N ASP A 276 -8.37 20.87 12.85
CA ASP A 276 -7.13 20.60 12.10
C ASP A 276 -7.35 19.39 11.19
N ALA A 277 -7.83 19.65 9.98
CA ALA A 277 -7.86 18.69 8.90
C ALA A 277 -6.51 18.69 8.21
N LYS A 278 -5.99 17.52 7.88
CA LYS A 278 -4.67 17.37 7.25
C LYS A 278 -4.76 16.56 5.97
N ILE A 279 -4.10 17.02 4.92
CA ILE A 279 -3.67 16.16 3.82
C ILE A 279 -2.47 15.36 4.31
N LYS A 280 -2.71 14.12 4.71
CA LYS A 280 -1.65 13.27 5.26
C LYS A 280 -0.72 12.77 4.16
N GLU A 281 -1.29 12.36 3.02
CA GLU A 281 -0.55 11.81 1.90
C GLU A 281 -1.38 11.90 0.63
N VAL A 282 -0.76 12.34 -0.46
CA VAL A 282 -1.28 12.12 -1.81
C VAL A 282 -0.65 10.82 -2.29
N LYS A 283 -1.49 9.82 -2.60
CA LYS A 283 -1.00 8.47 -2.91
C LYS A 283 -0.22 8.45 -4.21
N GLU A 284 0.78 7.59 -4.26
CA GLU A 284 1.63 7.41 -5.42
C GLU A 284 0.81 7.11 -6.68
N ILE A 285 1.24 7.69 -7.77
CA ILE A 285 0.66 7.53 -9.10
C ILE A 285 1.72 6.89 -9.98
N ALA A 286 1.43 5.70 -10.47
CA ALA A 286 2.30 5.03 -11.45
C ALA A 286 2.43 5.85 -12.74
N GLU A 287 3.37 5.48 -13.59
CA GLU A 287 3.54 6.06 -14.92
C GLU A 287 2.24 6.03 -15.71
N GLN A 288 1.92 7.12 -16.40
CA GLN A 288 0.65 7.30 -17.09
C GLN A 288 0.81 7.43 -18.60
N CYS A 289 -0.04 6.76 -19.35
CA CYS A 289 -0.21 6.97 -20.80
C CYS A 289 -1.65 7.37 -21.18
N VAL A 290 -2.50 7.64 -20.18
CA VAL A 290 -3.86 8.15 -20.38
C VAL A 290 -3.98 9.61 -19.91
N THR A 291 -4.98 10.31 -20.41
CA THR A 291 -5.25 11.73 -20.09
C THR A 291 -6.35 11.89 -19.05
N SER A 292 -6.67 10.82 -18.33
CA SER A 292 -7.67 10.80 -17.25
C SER A 292 -7.12 9.97 -16.09
N LEU A 293 -7.23 10.49 -14.87
CA LEU A 293 -6.71 9.90 -13.66
C LEU A 293 -7.74 9.96 -12.54
N GLN A 294 -7.82 8.92 -11.72
CA GLN A 294 -8.63 8.89 -10.50
C GLN A 294 -7.68 8.90 -9.29
N PRO A 295 -7.38 10.09 -8.72
CA PRO A 295 -6.41 10.21 -7.64
C PRO A 295 -6.93 9.63 -6.32
N LYS A 296 -5.99 9.27 -5.43
CA LYS A 296 -6.29 8.90 -4.04
C LYS A 296 -5.51 9.78 -3.08
N VAL A 297 -6.16 10.22 -2.01
CA VAL A 297 -5.55 11.04 -0.97
C VAL A 297 -5.90 10.48 0.41
N GLU A 298 -4.94 10.39 1.30
CA GLU A 298 -5.19 10.09 2.70
C GLU A 298 -5.39 11.40 3.47
N ILE A 299 -6.57 11.57 4.07
CA ILE A 299 -6.89 12.68 4.96
C ILE A 299 -6.89 12.21 6.40
N GLN A 300 -6.55 13.10 7.33
CA GLN A 300 -6.52 12.83 8.76
C GLN A 300 -7.10 14.01 9.54
N ASN A 301 -7.79 13.71 10.64
CA ASN A 301 -8.19 14.71 11.62
C ASN A 301 -7.11 14.82 12.72
N ASN A 302 -6.41 15.93 12.78
CA ASN A 302 -5.46 16.22 13.87
C ASN A 302 -6.07 17.15 14.95
N GLY A 303 -7.32 17.59 14.75
CA GLY A 303 -8.05 18.46 15.66
C GLY A 303 -8.86 17.71 16.73
N LEU A 304 -9.45 18.49 17.64
CA LEU A 304 -10.33 17.99 18.69
C LEU A 304 -11.74 17.65 18.16
N ASN A 305 -12.27 18.49 17.26
CA ASN A 305 -13.61 18.33 16.71
C ASN A 305 -13.61 17.27 15.61
N ASN A 306 -14.64 16.43 15.58
CA ASN A 306 -14.79 15.46 14.51
C ASN A 306 -14.99 16.17 13.15
N ILE A 307 -14.33 15.69 12.11
CA ILE A 307 -14.55 16.13 10.73
C ILE A 307 -15.68 15.28 10.14
N THR A 308 -16.78 15.92 9.80
CA THR A 308 -17.94 15.25 9.19
C THR A 308 -18.09 15.55 7.70
N THR A 309 -17.56 16.69 7.26
CA THR A 309 -17.51 17.10 5.86
C THR A 309 -16.19 17.79 5.57
N LEU A 310 -15.61 17.56 4.39
CA LEU A 310 -14.35 18.20 3.99
C LEU A 310 -14.32 18.42 2.47
N PRO A 311 -14.37 19.68 1.98
CA PRO A 311 -14.12 19.97 0.56
C PRO A 311 -12.65 19.71 0.23
N ILE A 312 -12.39 18.88 -0.77
CA ILE A 312 -11.05 18.56 -1.26
C ILE A 312 -10.93 19.13 -2.67
N THR A 313 -10.05 20.10 -2.86
CA THR A 313 -9.75 20.73 -4.15
C THR A 313 -8.50 20.06 -4.74
N TYR A 314 -8.56 19.73 -6.03
CA TYR A 314 -7.42 19.11 -6.72
C TYR A 314 -7.33 19.54 -8.18
N ASP A 315 -6.12 19.63 -8.68
CA ASP A 315 -5.82 19.91 -10.09
C ASP A 315 -4.58 19.13 -10.53
N ILE A 316 -4.42 18.98 -11.85
CA ILE A 316 -3.19 18.46 -12.45
C ILE A 316 -2.59 19.52 -13.36
N ASN A 317 -1.28 19.76 -13.19
CA ASN A 317 -0.48 20.71 -13.97
C ASN A 317 -1.01 22.15 -13.94
N GLY A 318 -1.69 22.58 -12.87
CA GLY A 318 -2.32 23.89 -12.77
C GLY A 318 -3.52 24.07 -13.69
N GLY A 319 -4.15 22.97 -14.11
CA GLY A 319 -5.40 22.99 -14.88
C GLY A 319 -6.60 23.46 -14.05
N THR A 320 -7.81 23.34 -14.60
CA THR A 320 -9.03 23.74 -13.89
C THR A 320 -9.23 22.90 -12.63
N PRO A 321 -9.25 23.50 -11.42
CA PRO A 321 -9.44 22.77 -10.20
C PRO A 321 -10.82 22.09 -10.14
N GLN A 322 -10.84 20.89 -9.60
CA GLN A 322 -12.03 20.14 -9.24
C GLN A 322 -12.23 20.18 -7.73
N VAL A 323 -13.48 20.10 -7.27
CA VAL A 323 -13.81 20.03 -5.84
C VAL A 323 -14.64 18.78 -5.58
N PHE A 324 -14.19 17.98 -4.63
CA PHE A 324 -14.93 16.83 -4.11
C PHE A 324 -15.28 17.07 -2.65
N ASN A 325 -16.56 17.05 -2.31
CA ASN A 325 -17.02 17.17 -0.93
C ASN A 325 -17.02 15.77 -0.29
N TRP A 326 -16.02 15.49 0.53
CA TRP A 326 -15.99 14.28 1.31
C TRP A 326 -16.98 14.39 2.49
N GLU A 327 -17.66 13.29 2.79
CA GLU A 327 -18.58 13.15 3.92
C GLU A 327 -18.21 11.89 4.71
N GLY A 328 -18.28 11.99 6.04
CA GLY A 328 -17.95 10.88 6.93
C GLY A 328 -17.96 11.27 8.39
N ASN A 329 -17.15 10.61 9.21
CA ASN A 329 -16.94 10.96 10.62
C ASN A 329 -15.52 10.57 11.04
N LEU A 330 -14.58 11.52 11.00
CA LEU A 330 -13.21 11.33 11.47
C LEU A 330 -13.05 11.92 12.85
N ALA A 331 -12.93 11.08 13.86
CA ALA A 331 -12.50 11.47 15.20
C ALA A 331 -11.02 11.89 15.21
N SER A 332 -10.56 12.51 16.31
CA SER A 332 -9.16 12.90 16.47
C SER A 332 -8.20 11.76 16.13
N PHE A 333 -7.19 12.04 15.30
CA PHE A 333 -6.20 11.14 14.71
C PHE A 333 -6.75 10.04 13.77
N ALA A 334 -8.07 9.93 13.62
CA ALA A 334 -8.63 9.06 12.60
C ALA A 334 -8.24 9.54 11.20
N LYS A 335 -8.01 8.59 10.30
CA LYS A 335 -7.64 8.85 8.91
C LYS A 335 -8.44 7.97 7.96
N THR A 336 -8.56 8.40 6.72
CA THR A 336 -9.20 7.61 5.67
C THR A 336 -8.57 7.94 4.32
N THR A 337 -8.55 6.95 3.43
CA THR A 337 -8.17 7.17 2.04
C THR A 337 -9.41 7.51 1.23
N VAL A 338 -9.40 8.67 0.60
CA VAL A 338 -10.46 9.17 -0.27
C VAL A 338 -10.06 8.93 -1.72
N THR A 339 -10.89 8.25 -2.47
CA THR A 339 -10.76 8.15 -3.94
C THR A 339 -11.51 9.34 -4.55
N LEU A 340 -10.76 10.24 -5.18
CA LEU A 340 -11.32 11.43 -5.82
C LEU A 340 -11.97 11.07 -7.16
N PRO A 341 -12.98 11.81 -7.63
CA PRO A 341 -13.51 11.69 -8.98
C PRO A 341 -12.41 11.81 -10.04
N SER A 342 -12.66 11.19 -11.19
CA SER A 342 -11.71 11.23 -12.30
C SER A 342 -11.54 12.65 -12.83
N ILE A 343 -10.29 13.06 -13.06
CA ILE A 343 -9.91 14.35 -13.63
C ILE A 343 -9.21 14.15 -14.97
N THR A 344 -9.61 14.91 -15.99
CA THR A 344 -8.94 14.94 -17.29
C THR A 344 -7.85 16.01 -17.31
N TYR A 345 -6.74 15.73 -17.96
CA TYR A 345 -5.58 16.62 -18.02
C TYR A 345 -4.79 16.45 -19.32
N SER A 346 -3.93 17.40 -19.62
CA SER A 346 -2.94 17.28 -20.71
C SER A 346 -1.73 16.54 -20.18
N LEU A 347 -1.48 15.33 -20.68
CA LEU A 347 -0.34 14.50 -20.28
C LEU A 347 0.97 15.12 -20.76
N GLN A 348 1.87 15.43 -19.83
CA GLN A 348 3.21 15.97 -20.04
C GLN A 348 4.27 14.92 -19.66
N ALA A 349 5.53 15.15 -20.01
CA ALA A 349 6.62 14.26 -19.59
C ALA A 349 6.68 14.11 -18.06
N ASN A 350 6.51 15.22 -17.34
CA ASN A 350 6.36 15.25 -15.89
C ASN A 350 5.04 15.96 -15.57
N ASN A 351 4.24 15.37 -14.69
CA ASN A 351 2.95 15.89 -14.27
C ASN A 351 2.97 16.10 -12.74
N ASN A 352 2.17 17.04 -12.27
CA ASN A 352 2.04 17.34 -10.85
C ASN A 352 0.56 17.37 -10.47
N LEU A 353 0.16 16.50 -9.55
CA LEU A 353 -1.14 16.55 -8.90
C LEU A 353 -1.02 17.40 -7.64
N ASN A 354 -1.80 18.47 -7.55
CA ASN A 354 -1.95 19.29 -6.35
C ASN A 354 -3.26 18.93 -5.67
N VAL A 355 -3.25 18.86 -4.35
CA VAL A 355 -4.43 18.62 -3.51
C VAL A 355 -4.42 19.62 -2.37
N SER A 356 -5.57 20.23 -2.07
CA SER A 356 -5.71 21.15 -0.95
C SER A 356 -7.10 21.05 -0.31
N ILE A 357 -7.18 21.47 0.95
CA ILE A 357 -8.41 21.61 1.72
C ILE A 357 -8.51 23.05 2.24
N PRO A 358 -9.70 23.51 2.68
CA PRO A 358 -9.88 24.85 3.24
C PRO A 358 -8.94 25.13 4.41
N ALA A 359 -8.59 26.39 4.60
CA ALA A 359 -7.83 26.83 5.76
C ALA A 359 -8.61 26.56 7.06
N ASP A 360 -7.89 26.06 8.06
CA ASP A 360 -8.37 25.78 9.41
C ASP A 360 -7.40 26.37 10.45
N ASP A 361 -7.40 25.83 11.69
CA ASP A 361 -6.56 26.35 12.76
C ASP A 361 -5.06 26.05 12.57
N ASN A 362 -4.70 25.18 11.57
CA ASN A 362 -3.33 24.84 11.19
C ASN A 362 -3.11 24.82 9.68
N ALA A 363 -2.89 25.97 9.08
CA ALA A 363 -2.73 26.13 7.64
C ALA A 363 -1.50 25.42 7.04
N THR A 364 -0.59 24.84 7.84
CA THR A 364 0.68 24.27 7.35
C THR A 364 0.56 22.86 6.77
N ASN A 365 -0.57 22.20 6.98
CA ASN A 365 -0.81 20.81 6.58
C ASN A 365 -2.02 20.61 5.66
N ASN A 366 -2.60 21.72 5.16
CA ASN A 366 -3.82 21.76 4.34
C ASN A 366 -3.58 21.49 2.86
N SER A 367 -2.37 21.15 2.45
CA SER A 367 -2.04 20.85 1.05
C SER A 367 -1.02 19.73 0.94
N GLY A 368 -1.06 19.06 -0.20
CA GLY A 368 -0.09 18.05 -0.60
C GLY A 368 0.03 18.01 -2.11
N ALA A 369 1.14 17.49 -2.61
CA ALA A 369 1.34 17.30 -4.05
C ALA A 369 2.15 16.03 -4.30
N ILE A 370 1.98 15.46 -5.50
CA ILE A 370 2.81 14.36 -5.99
C ILE A 370 3.07 14.54 -7.47
N THR A 371 4.29 14.19 -7.89
CA THR A 371 4.67 14.16 -9.30
C THR A 371 4.57 12.75 -9.85
N PHE A 372 4.20 12.64 -11.12
CA PHE A 372 4.20 11.39 -11.86
C PHE A 372 4.64 11.63 -13.31
N VAL A 373 5.12 10.60 -13.97
CA VAL A 373 5.71 10.72 -15.30
C VAL A 373 4.81 10.11 -16.37
N LYS A 374 5.01 10.59 -17.62
CA LYS A 374 4.46 9.92 -18.80
C LYS A 374 5.14 8.56 -18.95
N ALA A 375 4.36 7.53 -19.16
CA ALA A 375 4.85 6.19 -19.47
C ALA A 375 5.63 6.16 -20.80
N PRO A 376 6.58 5.23 -20.96
CA PRO A 376 7.30 5.04 -22.22
C PRO A 376 6.34 4.82 -23.39
N GLU A 377 6.74 5.27 -24.58
CA GLU A 377 5.97 5.12 -25.81
C GLU A 377 6.76 4.33 -26.85
N THR A 378 6.12 3.38 -27.50
CA THR A 378 6.69 2.64 -28.62
C THR A 378 5.87 2.83 -29.89
N ALA A 379 6.59 2.87 -31.03
CA ALA A 379 6.01 3.04 -32.35
C ALA A 379 5.61 1.70 -33.02
N THR A 380 5.78 0.55 -32.36
CA THR A 380 5.44 -0.75 -32.94
C THR A 380 4.45 -1.51 -32.10
N SER A 381 3.54 -2.21 -32.76
CA SER A 381 2.53 -3.07 -32.11
C SER A 381 3.05 -4.47 -31.75
N ASN A 382 4.26 -4.82 -32.17
CA ASN A 382 4.84 -6.13 -31.84
C ASN A 382 5.68 -6.02 -30.58
N LEU A 383 5.22 -6.71 -29.55
CA LEU A 383 5.86 -6.74 -28.24
C LEU A 383 6.39 -8.15 -27.95
N THR A 384 7.48 -8.23 -27.21
CA THR A 384 8.03 -9.47 -26.68
C THR A 384 8.13 -9.35 -25.17
N ILE A 385 7.54 -10.30 -24.44
CA ILE A 385 7.68 -10.40 -22.99
C ILE A 385 8.72 -11.49 -22.71
N GLN A 386 9.78 -11.13 -22.01
CA GLN A 386 10.85 -12.03 -21.57
C GLN A 386 10.82 -12.13 -20.06
N ILE A 387 10.88 -13.34 -19.54
CA ILE A 387 10.87 -13.61 -18.10
C ILE A 387 11.92 -14.66 -17.79
N THR A 388 12.73 -14.41 -16.79
CA THR A 388 13.59 -15.37 -16.13
C THR A 388 13.06 -15.56 -14.71
N LEU A 389 12.66 -16.78 -14.37
CA LEU A 389 12.17 -17.13 -13.05
C LEU A 389 13.32 -17.57 -12.14
N ASP A 390 13.10 -17.53 -10.84
CA ASP A 390 13.90 -18.24 -9.85
C ASP A 390 13.43 -19.70 -9.70
N GLN A 391 13.75 -20.36 -8.59
CA GLN A 391 13.35 -21.75 -8.31
C GLN A 391 11.82 -21.93 -8.22
N TYR A 392 11.09 -20.94 -7.67
CA TYR A 392 9.67 -21.06 -7.31
C TYR A 392 8.76 -20.43 -8.38
N GLY A 393 8.86 -20.89 -9.60
CA GLY A 393 8.07 -20.37 -10.72
C GLY A 393 6.55 -20.39 -10.48
N SER A 394 6.02 -21.31 -9.66
CA SER A 394 4.58 -21.39 -9.36
C SER A 394 4.04 -20.20 -8.59
N GLU A 395 4.91 -19.40 -7.95
CA GLU A 395 4.54 -18.19 -7.23
C GLU A 395 4.34 -16.99 -8.16
N THR A 396 4.92 -17.05 -9.38
CA THR A 396 4.91 -15.95 -10.35
C THR A 396 3.75 -16.06 -11.33
N SER A 397 3.04 -14.95 -11.53
CA SER A 397 2.05 -14.79 -12.61
C SER A 397 2.05 -13.35 -13.12
N TRP A 398 1.56 -13.12 -14.35
CA TRP A 398 1.45 -11.76 -14.88
C TRP A 398 0.25 -11.60 -15.80
N THR A 399 -0.17 -10.35 -15.97
CA THR A 399 -1.20 -9.93 -16.93
C THR A 399 -0.77 -8.67 -17.67
N LEU A 400 -1.16 -8.58 -18.94
CA LEU A 400 -1.12 -7.34 -19.73
C LEU A 400 -2.55 -6.88 -19.99
N LYS A 401 -2.88 -5.67 -19.55
CA LYS A 401 -4.21 -5.07 -19.71
C LYS A 401 -4.14 -3.81 -20.55
N ASN A 402 -5.18 -3.56 -21.34
CA ASN A 402 -5.33 -2.32 -22.09
C ASN A 402 -5.95 -1.20 -21.25
N SER A 403 -6.12 0.01 -21.82
CA SER A 403 -6.69 1.18 -21.12
C SER A 403 -8.13 0.98 -20.62
N ALA A 404 -8.89 0.07 -21.23
CA ALA A 404 -10.22 -0.33 -20.79
C ALA A 404 -10.21 -1.37 -19.66
N GLY A 405 -9.03 -1.81 -19.19
CA GLY A 405 -8.85 -2.84 -18.16
C GLY A 405 -9.04 -4.28 -18.68
N ALA A 406 -9.24 -4.48 -19.98
CA ALA A 406 -9.37 -5.82 -20.57
C ALA A 406 -8.00 -6.49 -20.64
N THR A 407 -7.91 -7.75 -20.19
CA THR A 407 -6.69 -8.56 -20.32
C THR A 407 -6.46 -8.95 -21.77
N VAL A 408 -5.32 -8.54 -22.33
CA VAL A 408 -4.91 -8.86 -23.71
C VAL A 408 -3.91 -10.01 -23.78
N ALA A 409 -3.18 -10.24 -22.68
CA ALA A 409 -2.29 -11.39 -22.50
C ALA A 409 -2.11 -11.70 -21.01
N SER A 410 -1.74 -12.94 -20.68
CA SER A 410 -1.42 -13.37 -19.31
C SER A 410 -0.40 -14.49 -19.33
N SER A 411 0.25 -14.72 -18.18
CA SER A 411 1.20 -15.81 -18.01
C SER A 411 0.57 -17.18 -18.25
N PRO A 412 1.32 -18.15 -18.76
CA PRO A 412 1.03 -19.55 -18.54
C PRO A 412 1.19 -19.87 -17.04
N ALA A 413 0.79 -21.07 -16.62
CA ALA A 413 1.20 -21.59 -15.32
C ALA A 413 2.68 -21.99 -15.39
N TYR A 414 3.49 -21.47 -14.47
CA TYR A 414 4.88 -21.87 -14.32
C TYR A 414 5.02 -22.99 -13.28
N ALA A 415 6.07 -23.77 -13.38
CA ALA A 415 6.38 -24.86 -12.45
C ALA A 415 7.62 -24.52 -11.64
N ASP A 416 7.68 -25.07 -10.44
CA ASP A 416 8.88 -24.96 -9.59
C ASP A 416 10.02 -25.81 -10.16
N ALA A 417 11.24 -25.30 -10.03
CA ALA A 417 12.45 -26.01 -10.39
C ALA A 417 12.98 -26.84 -9.21
N ALA A 418 13.77 -27.87 -9.51
CA ALA A 418 14.30 -28.79 -8.51
C ALA A 418 15.40 -28.19 -7.62
N ALA A 419 16.03 -27.09 -8.03
CA ALA A 419 17.13 -26.43 -7.33
C ALA A 419 17.09 -24.92 -7.52
N ALA A 420 17.78 -24.19 -6.63
CA ALA A 420 17.98 -22.75 -6.81
C ALA A 420 18.75 -22.45 -8.09
N GLY A 421 18.31 -21.42 -8.85
CA GLY A 421 18.91 -21.05 -10.13
C GLY A 421 18.05 -20.05 -10.89
N GLU A 422 18.50 -19.72 -12.10
CA GLU A 422 17.84 -18.83 -13.04
C GLU A 422 17.22 -19.69 -14.15
N TYR A 423 15.92 -19.48 -14.41
CA TYR A 423 15.15 -20.31 -15.33
C TYR A 423 14.48 -19.44 -16.41
N PRO A 424 15.22 -19.08 -17.49
CA PRO A 424 14.65 -18.33 -18.60
C PRO A 424 13.44 -19.06 -19.21
N GLN A 425 12.35 -18.35 -19.39
CA GLN A 425 11.15 -18.85 -20.03
C GLN A 425 11.16 -18.53 -21.52
N PRO A 426 10.43 -19.27 -22.35
CA PRO A 426 10.27 -18.93 -23.78
C PRO A 426 9.68 -17.53 -23.95
N ASP A 427 10.23 -16.78 -24.90
CA ASP A 427 9.74 -15.46 -25.29
C ASP A 427 8.27 -15.51 -25.70
N ILE A 428 7.46 -14.59 -25.16
CA ILE A 428 6.04 -14.47 -25.49
C ILE A 428 5.87 -13.27 -26.42
N ASN A 429 5.61 -13.57 -27.70
CA ASN A 429 5.41 -12.56 -28.74
C ASN A 429 3.91 -12.26 -28.87
N ILE A 430 3.54 -10.98 -28.79
CA ILE A 430 2.16 -10.51 -28.90
C ILE A 430 2.09 -9.30 -29.83
N THR A 431 0.99 -9.20 -30.58
CA THR A 431 0.68 -8.01 -31.37
C THR A 431 -0.52 -7.31 -30.76
N VAL A 432 -0.37 -6.04 -30.44
CA VAL A 432 -1.39 -5.25 -29.76
C VAL A 432 -1.74 -4.00 -30.57
N PRO A 433 -2.99 -3.51 -30.56
CA PRO A 433 -3.37 -2.24 -31.20
C PRO A 433 -2.75 -1.03 -30.48
N ASN A 434 -2.90 0.15 -31.08
CA ASN A 434 -2.56 1.42 -30.41
C ASN A 434 -3.45 1.61 -29.19
N ASP A 435 -2.81 1.66 -28.03
CA ASP A 435 -3.49 1.87 -26.73
C ASP A 435 -2.45 2.11 -25.63
N CYS A 436 -2.91 2.40 -24.43
CA CYS A 436 -2.15 2.38 -23.20
C CYS A 436 -2.26 0.99 -22.56
N TYR A 437 -1.14 0.43 -22.18
CA TYR A 437 -1.04 -0.91 -21.61
C TYR A 437 -0.44 -0.84 -20.21
N THR A 438 -0.93 -1.70 -19.32
CA THR A 438 -0.31 -1.96 -18.02
C THR A 438 0.04 -3.43 -17.92
N PHE A 439 1.32 -3.72 -17.79
CA PHE A 439 1.84 -5.03 -17.41
C PHE A 439 1.91 -5.10 -15.89
N THR A 440 1.34 -6.15 -15.32
CA THR A 440 1.39 -6.39 -13.87
C THR A 440 1.93 -7.79 -13.64
N ILE A 441 3.03 -7.89 -12.90
CA ILE A 441 3.59 -9.15 -12.40
C ILE A 441 3.26 -9.30 -10.92
N LEU A 442 2.95 -10.51 -10.50
CA LEU A 442 2.57 -10.88 -9.15
C LEU A 442 3.47 -12.01 -8.68
N ASP A 443 3.90 -11.92 -7.44
CA ASP A 443 4.53 -13.00 -6.69
C ASP A 443 3.70 -13.30 -5.45
N SER A 444 3.26 -14.55 -5.30
CA SER A 444 2.35 -14.96 -4.22
C SER A 444 3.05 -15.12 -2.87
N TYR A 445 4.36 -15.33 -2.85
CA TYR A 445 5.15 -15.41 -1.62
C TYR A 445 5.52 -14.02 -1.10
N GLY A 446 5.77 -13.07 -2.01
CA GLY A 446 6.00 -11.66 -1.68
C GLY A 446 7.46 -11.23 -1.61
N ASP A 447 8.38 -12.02 -2.16
CA ASP A 447 9.81 -11.68 -2.24
C ASP A 447 10.30 -11.41 -3.68
N GLY A 448 9.37 -11.36 -4.64
CA GLY A 448 9.63 -11.18 -6.06
C GLY A 448 10.13 -12.47 -6.70
N ILE A 449 11.07 -12.38 -7.65
CA ILE A 449 11.68 -13.54 -8.31
C ILE A 449 13.16 -13.66 -7.94
N VAL A 450 13.50 -13.40 -6.66
CA VAL A 450 14.89 -13.37 -6.17
C VAL A 450 15.14 -14.05 -4.83
N GLY A 451 14.19 -14.32 -4.02
CA GLY A 451 14.19 -14.84 -2.63
C GLY A 451 15.35 -15.70 -2.10
N GLY A 452 16.56 -15.56 -2.67
CA GLY A 452 17.73 -16.39 -2.34
C GLY A 452 17.78 -17.73 -3.08
N TYR A 453 16.83 -17.96 -3.97
CA TYR A 453 16.65 -19.20 -4.73
C TYR A 453 16.92 -19.03 -6.24
N GLY A 454 17.49 -17.92 -6.63
CA GLY A 454 17.83 -17.48 -7.98
C GLY A 454 17.74 -15.97 -8.09
N ILE A 455 18.16 -15.41 -9.22
CA ILE A 455 17.99 -13.99 -9.57
C ILE A 455 17.21 -13.93 -10.88
N GLY A 456 15.90 -13.74 -10.76
CA GLY A 456 15.02 -13.61 -11.91
C GLY A 456 14.98 -12.17 -12.43
N SER A 457 14.30 -12.00 -13.56
CA SER A 457 14.07 -10.70 -14.19
C SER A 457 12.90 -10.77 -15.15
N TYR A 458 12.34 -9.61 -15.51
CA TYR A 458 11.44 -9.54 -16.65
C TYR A 458 11.71 -8.29 -17.48
N SER A 459 11.39 -8.38 -18.78
CA SER A 459 11.50 -7.26 -19.70
C SER A 459 10.36 -7.28 -20.72
N ILE A 460 9.87 -6.11 -21.06
CA ILE A 460 8.94 -5.89 -22.16
C ILE A 460 9.73 -5.19 -23.27
N LEU A 461 9.82 -5.84 -24.41
CA LEU A 461 10.57 -5.32 -25.54
C LEU A 461 9.61 -4.92 -26.66
N SER A 462 9.99 -3.89 -27.38
CA SER A 462 9.39 -3.50 -28.66
C SER A 462 10.47 -3.45 -29.72
N ASN A 463 10.34 -4.24 -30.78
CA ASN A 463 11.37 -4.37 -31.83
C ASN A 463 12.78 -4.74 -31.29
N GLY A 464 12.83 -5.57 -30.23
CA GLY A 464 14.09 -5.97 -29.59
C GLY A 464 14.71 -4.91 -28.65
N VAL A 465 14.04 -3.77 -28.44
CA VAL A 465 14.46 -2.73 -27.50
C VAL A 465 13.61 -2.82 -26.24
N VAL A 466 14.25 -2.87 -25.08
CA VAL A 466 13.54 -2.86 -23.78
C VAL A 466 12.83 -1.52 -23.60
N ILE A 467 11.53 -1.55 -23.41
CA ILE A 467 10.70 -0.38 -23.11
C ILE A 467 10.30 -0.31 -21.65
N SER A 468 10.26 -1.44 -20.96
CA SER A 468 9.97 -1.52 -19.53
C SER A 468 10.46 -2.88 -18.98
N GLY A 469 10.71 -2.95 -17.67
CA GLY A 469 11.12 -4.18 -17.00
C GLY A 469 11.82 -3.94 -15.68
N VAL A 470 12.18 -5.01 -14.99
CA VAL A 470 12.95 -5.01 -13.75
C VAL A 470 14.11 -5.99 -13.87
N GLU A 471 15.34 -5.47 -13.78
CA GLU A 471 16.53 -6.28 -13.58
C GLU A 471 16.66 -6.63 -12.09
N GLY A 472 17.05 -7.90 -11.80
CA GLY A 472 17.26 -8.35 -10.43
C GLY A 472 16.00 -8.80 -9.68
N GLY A 473 14.81 -8.66 -10.26
CA GLY A 473 13.57 -9.30 -9.78
C GLY A 473 13.06 -8.92 -8.39
N GLU A 474 13.64 -7.91 -7.72
CA GLU A 474 13.22 -7.44 -6.39
C GLU A 474 12.02 -6.49 -6.51
N PHE A 475 10.80 -7.01 -6.54
CA PHE A 475 9.59 -6.20 -6.59
C PHE A 475 8.57 -6.52 -5.48
N GLY A 476 8.92 -7.43 -4.55
CA GLY A 476 7.98 -7.87 -3.53
C GLY A 476 6.80 -8.65 -4.13
N SER A 477 5.59 -8.40 -3.63
CA SER A 477 4.38 -9.15 -4.08
C SER A 477 3.88 -8.72 -5.46
N THR A 478 4.24 -7.54 -5.97
CA THR A 478 3.71 -7.03 -7.25
C THR A 478 4.56 -5.89 -7.80
N ASP A 479 4.70 -5.86 -9.12
CA ASP A 479 5.16 -4.68 -9.87
C ASP A 479 4.21 -4.41 -11.04
N ALA A 480 3.97 -3.13 -11.32
CA ALA A 480 3.09 -2.70 -12.40
C ALA A 480 3.78 -1.61 -13.24
N ARG A 481 3.90 -1.86 -14.55
CA ARG A 481 4.53 -0.95 -15.50
C ARG A 481 3.58 -0.59 -16.62
N SER A 482 3.46 0.69 -16.89
CA SER A 482 2.64 1.19 -17.99
C SER A 482 3.49 1.63 -19.17
N PHE A 483 2.97 1.48 -20.37
CA PHE A 483 3.57 1.97 -21.61
C PHE A 483 2.47 2.21 -22.65
N SER A 484 2.74 3.06 -23.63
CA SER A 484 1.84 3.30 -24.76
C SER A 484 2.39 2.70 -26.04
N VAL A 485 1.48 2.14 -26.84
CA VAL A 485 1.73 1.78 -28.22
C VAL A 485 1.05 2.83 -29.09
N ALA A 486 1.83 3.68 -29.74
CA ALA A 486 1.38 4.70 -30.67
C ALA A 486 2.07 4.45 -32.02
N ASN A 487 1.64 3.39 -32.70
CA ASN A 487 2.11 3.16 -34.06
C ASN A 487 1.65 4.36 -34.91
N PRO A 488 2.54 5.27 -35.32
CA PRO A 488 2.12 6.31 -36.24
C PRO A 488 1.52 5.59 -37.42
N LEU A 489 0.27 5.92 -37.76
CA LEU A 489 -0.30 5.50 -39.05
C LEU A 489 0.78 5.82 -40.06
N ASN A 490 1.41 4.75 -40.56
CA ASN A 490 2.36 4.91 -41.62
C ASN A 490 1.54 5.43 -42.81
N THR A 491 1.44 6.75 -42.93
CA THR A 491 1.31 7.32 -44.24
C THR A 491 2.61 6.88 -44.87
N SER A 492 2.54 5.72 -45.61
CA SER A 492 3.58 5.37 -46.54
C SER A 492 3.96 6.70 -47.14
N GLU A 493 5.23 7.14 -46.93
CA GLU A 493 5.72 8.28 -47.71
C GLU A 493 5.34 7.94 -49.14
N PHE A 494 4.34 8.65 -49.64
CA PHE A 494 4.14 8.70 -51.08
C PHE A 494 5.47 9.29 -51.54
N THR A 495 6.41 8.39 -51.86
CA THR A 495 7.47 8.72 -52.78
C THR A 495 6.70 9.16 -53.99
N ARG A 496 6.58 10.47 -54.14
CA ARG A 496 6.06 11.11 -55.33
C ARG A 496 7.00 10.73 -56.47
N ASN A 497 6.83 9.53 -56.96
CA ASN A 497 7.22 9.26 -58.34
C ASN A 497 6.30 10.15 -59.15
N SER A 498 6.78 11.35 -59.44
CA SER A 498 5.96 12.38 -60.05
C SER A 498 5.77 12.05 -61.53
N ILE A 499 4.77 11.18 -61.82
CA ILE A 499 4.31 11.02 -63.19
C ILE A 499 3.64 12.34 -63.57
N SER A 500 4.12 12.99 -64.62
CA SER A 500 3.51 14.24 -65.12
C SER A 500 2.97 14.03 -66.54
N ILE A 501 1.84 14.69 -66.80
CA ILE A 501 1.18 14.66 -68.09
C ILE A 501 1.06 16.08 -68.60
N PHE A 502 1.62 16.39 -69.76
CA PHE A 502 1.50 17.71 -70.37
C PHE A 502 1.51 17.63 -71.91
N PRO A 503 0.95 18.65 -72.59
CA PRO A 503 0.09 19.66 -72.03
C PRO A 503 -1.22 19.08 -71.52
N ASN A 504 -1.77 19.68 -70.50
CA ASN A 504 -3.12 19.36 -70.01
C ASN A 504 -3.79 20.67 -69.52
N PRO A 505 -4.75 21.26 -70.24
CA PRO A 505 -5.48 20.74 -71.40
C PRO A 505 -4.61 20.49 -72.67
N SER A 506 -5.07 19.56 -73.54
CA SER A 506 -4.35 19.13 -74.75
C SER A 506 -5.30 19.12 -75.97
N ASN A 507 -4.72 19.33 -77.15
CA ASN A 507 -5.41 19.12 -78.44
C ASN A 507 -5.31 17.67 -78.95
N GLY A 508 -5.21 16.68 -78.01
CA GLY A 508 -5.13 15.25 -78.34
C GLY A 508 -3.75 14.66 -78.27
N ILE A 509 -2.67 15.41 -78.10
CA ILE A 509 -1.31 14.90 -77.93
C ILE A 509 -0.81 15.25 -76.54
N ILE A 510 -0.45 14.24 -75.75
CA ILE A 510 0.10 14.41 -74.40
C ILE A 510 1.46 13.73 -74.30
N THR A 511 2.31 14.25 -73.43
CA THR A 511 3.61 13.65 -73.10
C THR A 511 3.61 13.20 -71.66
N ILE A 512 4.13 12.01 -71.40
CA ILE A 512 4.27 11.43 -70.08
C ILE A 512 5.71 11.62 -69.60
N ILE A 513 5.88 12.25 -68.44
CA ILE A 513 7.14 12.27 -67.70
C ILE A 513 7.05 11.27 -66.54
N THR A 514 7.97 10.35 -66.51
CA THR A 514 8.01 9.29 -65.48
C THR A 514 9.46 8.84 -65.27
N GLU A 515 9.79 8.46 -64.04
CA GLU A 515 11.09 7.87 -63.72
C GLU A 515 11.16 6.36 -64.04
N ASN A 516 10.01 5.68 -64.06
CA ASN A 516 9.89 4.25 -64.27
C ASN A 516 9.00 3.94 -65.47
N THR A 517 9.26 2.83 -66.16
CA THR A 517 8.34 2.30 -67.17
C THR A 517 6.98 2.01 -66.55
N LEU A 518 5.91 2.42 -67.24
CA LEU A 518 4.54 2.23 -66.78
C LEU A 518 3.59 1.77 -67.86
N SER A 519 2.43 1.27 -67.47
CA SER A 519 1.26 1.10 -68.34
C SER A 519 0.28 2.23 -68.13
N ILE A 520 -0.33 2.75 -69.18
CA ILE A 520 -1.38 3.75 -69.13
C ILE A 520 -2.69 3.22 -69.71
N THR A 521 -3.78 3.45 -68.99
CA THR A 521 -5.13 3.15 -69.44
C THR A 521 -5.96 4.42 -69.30
N VAL A 522 -6.54 4.91 -70.40
CA VAL A 522 -7.39 6.12 -70.41
C VAL A 522 -8.84 5.69 -70.52
N CYS A 523 -9.65 6.18 -69.61
CA CYS A 523 -11.10 5.96 -69.57
C CYS A 523 -11.88 7.29 -69.77
N ASP A 524 -13.05 7.22 -70.36
CA ASP A 524 -14.01 8.32 -70.31
C ASP A 524 -14.66 8.45 -68.90
N ILE A 525 -15.50 9.43 -68.71
CA ILE A 525 -16.17 9.70 -67.45
C ILE A 525 -17.16 8.60 -67.01
N THR A 526 -17.50 7.65 -67.92
CA THR A 526 -18.37 6.50 -67.62
C THR A 526 -17.56 5.26 -67.22
N GLY A 527 -16.21 5.36 -67.22
CA GLY A 527 -15.28 4.26 -66.93
C GLY A 527 -14.98 3.36 -68.14
N LYS A 528 -15.47 3.68 -69.33
CA LYS A 528 -15.15 2.93 -70.54
C LYS A 528 -13.71 3.22 -70.97
N VAL A 529 -12.91 2.17 -71.13
CA VAL A 529 -11.54 2.28 -71.67
C VAL A 529 -11.60 2.76 -73.12
N VAL A 530 -10.91 3.87 -73.41
CA VAL A 530 -10.83 4.50 -74.72
C VAL A 530 -9.43 4.43 -75.37
N PHE A 531 -8.39 4.21 -74.49
CA PHE A 531 -7.02 4.00 -74.94
C PHE A 531 -6.24 3.17 -73.90
N SER A 532 -5.32 2.36 -74.30
CA SER A 532 -4.41 1.63 -73.42
C SER A 532 -3.07 1.40 -74.08
N LYS A 533 -1.99 1.53 -73.36
CA LYS A 533 -0.62 1.27 -73.78
C LYS A 533 0.24 0.76 -72.67
N ASN A 534 1.00 -0.31 -72.89
CA ASN A 534 2.00 -0.83 -71.96
C ASN A 534 3.40 -0.30 -72.33
N ASN A 535 4.33 -0.41 -71.37
CA ASN A 535 5.75 -0.05 -71.53
C ASN A 535 5.96 1.41 -72.00
N VAL A 536 5.19 2.33 -71.42
CA VAL A 536 5.37 3.78 -71.63
C VAL A 536 6.63 4.21 -70.86
N THR A 537 7.57 4.84 -71.55
CA THR A 537 8.84 5.30 -71.01
C THR A 537 8.85 6.82 -70.79
N ASN A 538 9.91 7.31 -70.15
CA ASN A 538 10.04 8.74 -69.86
C ASN A 538 10.03 9.58 -71.17
N ASN A 539 9.33 10.71 -71.12
CA ASN A 539 9.14 11.66 -72.19
C ASN A 539 8.43 11.09 -73.43
N GLU A 540 7.60 10.03 -73.23
CA GLU A 540 6.86 9.43 -74.32
C GLU A 540 5.60 10.17 -74.71
N THR A 541 5.35 10.33 -75.99
CA THR A 541 4.18 11.03 -76.48
C THR A 541 3.03 10.04 -76.77
N ILE A 542 1.84 10.34 -76.26
CA ILE A 542 0.61 9.58 -76.45
C ILE A 542 -0.35 10.43 -77.31
N ASN A 543 -0.79 9.78 -78.41
CA ASN A 543 -1.74 10.42 -79.33
C ASN A 543 -3.18 9.99 -79.02
N LEU A 544 -3.99 10.92 -78.51
CA LEU A 544 -5.42 10.81 -78.20
C LEU A 544 -6.30 11.65 -79.13
N SER A 545 -5.76 12.14 -80.22
CA SER A 545 -6.48 13.06 -81.16
C SER A 545 -7.73 12.45 -81.77
N ASN A 546 -7.89 11.14 -81.77
CA ASN A 546 -9.09 10.44 -82.19
C ASN A 546 -10.26 10.44 -81.20
N LEU A 547 -10.00 10.94 -79.93
CA LEU A 547 -11.03 11.05 -78.89
C LEU A 547 -11.77 12.39 -79.05
N GLN A 548 -13.03 12.43 -78.58
CA GLN A 548 -13.81 13.66 -78.55
C GLN A 548 -13.29 14.62 -77.51
N THR A 549 -13.56 15.92 -77.69
CA THR A 549 -13.30 16.91 -76.63
C THR A 549 -14.03 16.54 -75.37
N GLY A 550 -13.35 16.64 -74.24
CA GLY A 550 -13.95 16.24 -72.95
C GLY A 550 -12.91 15.91 -71.88
N VAL A 551 -13.41 15.37 -70.76
CA VAL A 551 -12.62 14.94 -69.61
C VAL A 551 -12.42 13.44 -69.61
N TYR A 552 -11.19 13.01 -69.44
CA TYR A 552 -10.76 11.62 -69.34
C TYR A 552 -9.97 11.37 -68.07
N LEU A 553 -9.92 10.12 -67.65
CA LEU A 553 -9.09 9.66 -66.52
C LEU A 553 -8.00 8.71 -67.04
N ALA A 554 -6.76 9.06 -66.79
CA ALA A 554 -5.61 8.23 -67.10
C ALA A 554 -5.16 7.49 -65.85
N LYS A 555 -5.38 6.18 -65.79
CA LYS A 555 -4.81 5.27 -64.78
C LYS A 555 -3.45 4.80 -65.29
N MET A 556 -2.41 5.04 -64.51
CA MET A 556 -1.02 4.67 -64.79
C MET A 556 -0.55 3.72 -63.71
N VAL A 557 0.11 2.61 -64.12
CA VAL A 557 0.65 1.60 -63.20
C VAL A 557 2.10 1.36 -63.56
N THR A 558 3.01 1.59 -62.62
CA THR A 558 4.44 1.30 -62.79
C THR A 558 4.72 -0.19 -62.75
N GLU A 559 5.88 -0.65 -63.23
CA GLU A 559 6.34 -2.02 -63.10
C GLU A 559 6.46 -2.49 -61.63
N THR A 560 6.64 -1.57 -60.71
CA THR A 560 6.69 -1.84 -59.26
C THR A 560 5.31 -1.90 -58.59
N GLY A 561 4.21 -1.76 -59.40
CA GLY A 561 2.82 -1.81 -58.90
C GLY A 561 2.28 -0.53 -58.32
N VAL A 562 2.98 0.59 -58.43
CA VAL A 562 2.47 1.90 -57.98
C VAL A 562 1.42 2.40 -58.98
N GLU A 563 0.22 2.71 -58.51
CA GLU A 563 -0.89 3.22 -59.33
C GLU A 563 -1.09 4.71 -59.08
N GLU A 564 -1.22 5.48 -60.17
CA GLU A 564 -1.61 6.90 -60.13
C GLU A 564 -2.69 7.19 -61.19
N THR A 565 -3.70 7.99 -60.80
CA THR A 565 -4.76 8.39 -61.73
C THR A 565 -4.75 9.90 -61.92
N LYS A 566 -4.66 10.38 -63.15
CA LYS A 566 -4.70 11.80 -63.51
C LYS A 566 -5.84 12.12 -64.45
N LYS A 567 -6.39 13.32 -64.27
CA LYS A 567 -7.39 13.86 -65.18
C LYS A 567 -6.68 14.41 -66.43
N ILE A 568 -7.17 14.05 -67.62
CA ILE A 568 -6.78 14.63 -68.89
C ILE A 568 -7.96 15.44 -69.43
N ILE A 569 -7.69 16.62 -69.95
CA ILE A 569 -8.69 17.50 -70.59
C ILE A 569 -8.28 17.62 -72.07
N LEU A 570 -9.16 17.17 -72.97
CA LEU A 570 -9.02 17.35 -74.41
C LEU A 570 -9.91 18.50 -74.88
N ASN A 571 -9.29 19.45 -75.63
CA ASN A 571 -9.97 20.64 -76.23
C ASN A 571 -10.46 20.35 -77.65
#